data_d2f4037181f3dc64df365371276e0231
#
_entry.id   d2f4037181f3dc64df365371276e0231
#
_cell.length_a   1.000
_cell.length_b   1.000
_cell.length_c   1.000
_cell.angle_alpha   90.00
_cell.angle_beta   90.00
_cell.angle_gamma   90.00
#
_symmetry.space_group_name_H-M   'P 1'
#
loop_
_entity.id
_entity.type
_entity.pdbx_description
1 polymer ?
#
loop_
_entity_poly.entity_id
_entity_poly.type
_entity_poly.pdbx_seq_one_letter_code
_entity_poly.pdbx_strand_id
1 'polypeptide(L)'
;LIMVTIKNHTVKFRSREGYLVVALCWLIASIAGAFPYYISGHAGNFLDAIFESTAGFTTTGCTSINAEYTEQSLVLWKAISHWLGGMGILVFVISILPALGINGQYIARAESPGPVLEKMTVRMSDSAKILYLTYFTFTALEFILLMLSGKMPIFDAAVNTMGSISTGGLVVHPAGIIHYDSLYVEIVISVFCILSSVNFVLYHYLITGKPGYLFK
;
A
#
# COMPACT_ATOMS: atom_id res chain seq x y z
N LEU A 1 -11.08 34.07 -13.74
CA LEU A 1 -11.57 32.81 -14.31
C LEU A 1 -10.70 32.45 -15.52
N ILE A 2 -9.60 31.73 -15.30
CA ILE A 2 -8.72 31.29 -16.41
C ILE A 2 -9.22 29.91 -16.81
N MET A 3 -10.04 29.86 -17.85
CA MET A 3 -10.43 28.64 -18.53
C MET A 3 -9.25 28.22 -19.43
N VAL A 4 -8.40 27.30 -18.93
CA VAL A 4 -7.35 26.72 -19.77
C VAL A 4 -8.03 25.78 -20.75
N THR A 5 -8.13 26.18 -21.99
CA THR A 5 -8.61 25.36 -23.11
C THR A 5 -7.55 24.26 -23.36
N ILE A 6 -7.71 23.10 -22.75
CA ILE A 6 -6.89 21.93 -23.03
C ILE A 6 -7.31 21.44 -24.42
N LYS A 7 -6.51 21.78 -25.41
CA LYS A 7 -6.60 21.25 -26.76
C LYS A 7 -6.39 19.74 -26.68
N ASN A 8 -7.34 18.95 -27.17
CA ASN A 8 -7.26 17.48 -27.25
C ASN A 8 -6.07 17.07 -28.16
N HIS A 9 -4.87 17.08 -27.61
CA HIS A 9 -3.76 16.37 -28.19
C HIS A 9 -3.83 14.93 -27.68
N THR A 10 -4.01 13.96 -28.57
CA THR A 10 -3.76 12.55 -28.29
C THR A 10 -2.27 12.37 -28.04
N VAL A 11 -1.84 12.70 -26.83
CA VAL A 11 -0.46 12.54 -26.39
C VAL A 11 -0.22 11.04 -26.26
N LYS A 12 0.58 10.46 -27.13
CA LYS A 12 1.07 9.09 -26.99
C LYS A 12 2.09 9.09 -25.85
N PHE A 13 1.67 8.70 -24.65
CA PHE A 13 2.55 8.51 -23.51
C PHE A 13 3.64 7.48 -23.87
N ARG A 14 4.91 7.89 -23.76
CA ARG A 14 6.05 6.97 -23.87
C ARG A 14 6.36 6.36 -22.51
N SER A 15 7.00 5.20 -22.48
CA SER A 15 7.39 4.51 -21.23
C SER A 15 8.17 5.41 -20.26
N ARG A 16 9.00 6.33 -20.78
CA ARG A 16 9.75 7.31 -19.96
C ARG A 16 8.85 8.25 -19.16
N GLU A 17 7.75 8.68 -19.75
CA GLU A 17 6.77 9.57 -19.10
C GLU A 17 6.02 8.83 -17.99
N GLY A 18 5.75 7.53 -18.18
CA GLY A 18 5.20 6.66 -17.15
C GLY A 18 6.11 6.57 -15.92
N TYR A 19 7.38 6.28 -16.09
CA TYR A 19 8.36 6.24 -14.98
C TYR A 19 8.49 7.58 -14.26
N LEU A 20 8.48 8.68 -15.02
CA LEU A 20 8.54 10.03 -14.43
C LEU A 20 7.31 10.30 -13.55
N VAL A 21 6.11 9.97 -14.05
CA VAL A 21 4.87 10.16 -13.30
C VAL A 21 4.90 9.34 -12.00
N VAL A 22 5.35 8.09 -12.07
CA VAL A 22 5.52 7.22 -10.90
C VAL A 22 6.45 7.86 -9.87
N ALA A 23 7.66 8.27 -10.29
CA ALA A 23 8.63 8.88 -9.39
C ALA A 23 8.08 10.16 -8.75
N LEU A 24 7.41 11.02 -9.54
CA LEU A 24 6.80 12.23 -9.02
C LEU A 24 5.66 11.94 -8.04
N CYS A 25 4.81 10.93 -8.30
CA CYS A 25 3.76 10.53 -7.36
C CYS A 25 4.33 10.11 -6.01
N TRP A 26 5.40 9.31 -5.99
CA TRP A 26 6.08 8.91 -4.76
C TRP A 26 6.68 10.09 -4.01
N LEU A 27 7.35 11.02 -4.71
CA LEU A 27 7.90 12.23 -4.11
C LEU A 27 6.80 13.12 -3.52
N ILE A 28 5.73 13.37 -4.27
CA ILE A 28 4.61 14.21 -3.80
C ILE A 28 3.91 13.55 -2.61
N ALA A 29 3.67 12.23 -2.66
CA ALA A 29 3.06 11.51 -1.55
C ALA A 29 3.93 11.58 -0.28
N SER A 30 5.25 11.39 -0.41
CA SER A 30 6.18 11.50 0.71
C SER A 30 6.21 12.89 1.31
N ILE A 31 6.22 13.94 0.51
CA ILE A 31 6.21 15.33 0.98
C ILE A 31 4.86 15.66 1.62
N ALA A 32 3.75 15.31 0.98
CA ALA A 32 2.41 15.56 1.51
C ALA A 32 2.15 14.78 2.81
N GLY A 33 2.57 13.54 2.87
CA GLY A 33 2.44 12.70 4.05
C GLY A 33 3.36 13.07 5.21
N ALA A 34 4.36 13.94 4.99
CA ALA A 34 5.24 14.47 6.03
C ALA A 34 4.54 15.52 6.92
N PHE A 35 3.52 16.22 6.40
CA PHE A 35 2.87 17.31 7.14
C PHE A 35 2.29 16.89 8.49
N PRO A 36 1.58 15.76 8.67
CA PRO A 36 1.09 15.34 9.97
C PRO A 36 2.21 15.20 11.02
N TYR A 37 3.34 14.61 10.63
CA TYR A 37 4.50 14.45 11.54
C TYR A 37 5.16 15.76 11.89
N TYR A 38 5.26 16.68 10.93
CA TYR A 38 5.87 17.98 11.14
C TYR A 38 4.99 18.89 12.00
N ILE A 39 3.69 18.95 11.69
CA ILE A 39 2.74 19.82 12.40
C ILE A 39 2.53 19.35 13.85
N SER A 40 2.55 18.04 14.10
CA SER A 40 2.42 17.48 15.46
C SER A 40 3.64 17.75 16.35
N GLY A 41 4.77 18.19 15.78
CA GLY A 41 6.01 18.45 16.50
C GLY A 41 6.77 17.19 16.94
N HIS A 42 6.35 15.99 16.52
CA HIS A 42 7.05 14.74 16.86
C HIS A 42 8.28 14.48 15.98
N ALA A 43 8.34 15.07 14.80
CA ALA A 43 9.54 15.07 13.98
C ALA A 43 10.46 16.24 14.41
N GLY A 44 11.74 15.96 14.61
CA GLY A 44 12.73 16.96 15.03
C GLY A 44 12.87 18.10 14.02
N ASN A 45 12.71 17.81 12.74
CA ASN A 45 12.73 18.78 11.65
C ASN A 45 11.91 18.26 10.45
N PHE A 46 11.76 19.09 9.41
CA PHE A 46 10.97 18.71 8.23
C PHE A 46 11.58 17.54 7.42
N LEU A 47 12.89 17.38 7.44
CA LEU A 47 13.55 16.25 6.77
C LEU A 47 13.27 14.93 7.48
N ASP A 48 13.23 14.92 8.82
CA ASP A 48 12.82 13.74 9.60
C ASP A 48 11.37 13.38 9.31
N ALA A 49 10.49 14.37 9.17
CA ALA A 49 9.10 14.16 8.79
C ALA A 49 8.98 13.54 7.37
N ILE A 50 9.78 14.02 6.40
CA ILE A 50 9.83 13.43 5.05
C ILE A 50 10.36 11.99 5.11
N PHE A 51 11.41 11.75 5.91
CA PHE A 51 11.96 10.40 6.10
C PHE A 51 10.88 9.45 6.63
N GLU A 52 10.17 9.86 7.68
CA GLU A 52 9.11 9.07 8.31
C GLU A 52 7.96 8.75 7.32
N SER A 53 7.53 9.76 6.58
CA SER A 53 6.50 9.61 5.55
C SER A 53 6.96 8.70 4.40
N THR A 54 8.19 8.89 3.93
CA THR A 54 8.77 8.05 2.87
C THR A 54 8.88 6.60 3.33
N ALA A 55 9.38 6.37 4.56
CA ALA A 55 9.44 5.02 5.15
C ALA A 55 8.05 4.39 5.30
N GLY A 56 7.02 5.20 5.57
CA GLY A 56 5.63 4.79 5.57
C GLY A 56 5.16 4.29 4.20
N PHE A 57 5.19 5.16 3.20
CA PHE A 57 4.69 4.83 1.86
C PHE A 57 5.51 3.77 1.13
N THR A 58 6.82 3.69 1.37
CA THR A 58 7.67 2.63 0.80
C THR A 58 7.62 1.32 1.59
N THR A 59 6.80 1.25 2.64
CA THR A 59 6.66 0.08 3.52
C THR A 59 7.99 -0.43 4.09
N THR A 60 8.95 0.49 4.31
CA THR A 60 10.30 0.14 4.78
C THR A 60 10.32 -0.23 6.27
N GLY A 61 9.36 0.27 7.06
CA GLY A 61 9.26 -0.01 8.49
C GLY A 61 10.25 0.75 9.37
N CYS A 62 11.19 1.50 8.82
CA CYS A 62 12.10 2.36 9.59
C CYS A 62 11.35 3.52 10.24
N THR A 63 11.88 3.99 11.39
CA THR A 63 11.36 5.16 12.08
C THR A 63 12.48 5.99 12.65
N SER A 64 12.35 7.32 12.57
CA SER A 64 13.20 8.30 13.27
C SER A 64 12.50 8.87 14.50
N ILE A 65 11.21 8.58 14.66
CA ILE A 65 10.38 9.08 15.77
C ILE A 65 10.39 8.04 16.89
N ASN A 66 10.52 8.52 18.14
CA ASN A 66 10.50 7.61 19.27
C ASN A 66 9.08 7.07 19.51
N ALA A 67 8.91 5.75 19.35
CA ALA A 67 7.62 5.07 19.45
C ALA A 67 6.94 5.24 20.82
N GLU A 68 7.71 5.40 21.91
CA GLU A 68 7.15 5.52 23.27
C GLU A 68 6.35 6.81 23.48
N TYR A 69 6.62 7.85 22.69
CA TYR A 69 5.97 9.16 22.82
C TYR A 69 5.08 9.50 21.64
N THR A 70 4.88 8.55 20.72
CA THR A 70 4.11 8.83 19.50
C THR A 70 2.62 8.73 19.78
N GLU A 71 1.88 9.78 19.42
CA GLU A 71 0.41 9.78 19.51
C GLU A 71 -0.22 8.70 18.63
N GLN A 72 -1.31 8.09 19.10
CA GLN A 72 -2.05 7.08 18.35
C GLN A 72 -2.48 7.54 16.96
N SER A 73 -2.76 8.84 16.80
CA SER A 73 -3.09 9.46 15.51
C SER A 73 -1.97 9.33 14.49
N LEU A 74 -0.71 9.51 14.90
CA LEU A 74 0.46 9.38 14.04
C LEU A 74 0.80 7.92 13.74
N VAL A 75 0.63 7.04 14.73
CA VAL A 75 0.75 5.58 14.52
C VAL A 75 -0.25 5.10 13.49
N LEU A 76 -1.51 5.55 13.59
CA LEU A 76 -2.54 5.24 12.62
C LEU A 76 -2.21 5.83 11.24
N TRP A 77 -1.73 7.08 11.17
CA TRP A 77 -1.32 7.70 9.93
C TRP A 77 -0.19 6.90 9.25
N LYS A 78 0.78 6.43 10.02
CA LYS A 78 1.85 5.57 9.53
C LYS A 78 1.30 4.23 9.01
N ALA A 79 0.38 3.61 9.75
CA ALA A 79 -0.26 2.36 9.34
C ALA A 79 -1.04 2.52 8.03
N ILE A 80 -1.79 3.61 7.88
CA ILE A 80 -2.50 3.95 6.64
C ILE A 80 -1.51 4.18 5.49
N SER A 81 -0.41 4.90 5.75
CA SER A 81 0.64 5.14 4.75
C SER A 81 1.30 3.84 4.30
N HIS A 82 1.61 2.91 5.21
CA HIS A 82 2.06 1.55 4.90
C HIS A 82 1.04 0.80 4.06
N TRP A 83 -0.22 0.80 4.47
CA TRP A 83 -1.29 0.09 3.79
C TRP A 83 -1.52 0.60 2.36
N LEU A 84 -1.53 1.92 2.16
CA LEU A 84 -1.60 2.54 0.83
C LEU A 84 -0.35 2.25 0.01
N GLY A 85 0.82 2.29 0.64
CA GLY A 85 2.10 2.00 -0.02
C GLY A 85 2.21 0.56 -0.47
N GLY A 86 1.76 -0.40 0.33
CA GLY A 86 1.79 -1.82 0.03
C GLY A 86 1.00 -2.22 -1.22
N MET A 87 -0.05 -1.46 -1.54
CA MET A 87 -0.79 -1.62 -2.80
C MET A 87 -0.15 -0.91 -3.99
N GLY A 88 0.89 -0.13 -3.74
CA GLY A 88 1.40 0.81 -4.70
C GLY A 88 0.40 1.94 -4.98
N ILE A 89 0.77 3.14 -4.61
CA ILE A 89 0.00 4.36 -4.87
C ILE A 89 -0.49 4.44 -6.32
N LEU A 90 0.23 3.79 -7.24
CA LEU A 90 -0.04 3.78 -8.67
C LEU A 90 -1.16 2.84 -9.08
N VAL A 91 -1.36 1.72 -8.40
CA VAL A 91 -2.54 0.88 -8.67
C VAL A 91 -3.80 1.67 -8.33
N PHE A 92 -3.76 2.49 -7.27
CA PHE A 92 -4.85 3.42 -6.94
C PHE A 92 -5.05 4.48 -8.05
N VAL A 93 -3.98 5.15 -8.48
CA VAL A 93 -4.02 6.15 -9.55
C VAL A 93 -4.52 5.54 -10.86
N ILE A 94 -4.07 4.33 -11.24
CA ILE A 94 -4.52 3.62 -12.43
C ILE A 94 -6.01 3.27 -12.37
N SER A 95 -6.54 2.98 -11.19
CA SER A 95 -7.97 2.72 -11.02
C SER A 95 -8.83 3.97 -11.24
N ILE A 96 -8.29 5.16 -10.96
CA ILE A 96 -8.98 6.45 -11.12
C ILE A 96 -8.81 7.04 -12.53
N LEU A 97 -7.66 6.84 -13.17
CA LEU A 97 -7.35 7.39 -14.50
C LEU A 97 -8.38 7.07 -15.60
N PRO A 98 -8.97 5.87 -15.69
CA PRO A 98 -10.04 5.60 -16.64
C PRO A 98 -11.29 6.45 -16.42
N ALA A 99 -11.60 6.78 -15.16
CA ALA A 99 -12.72 7.65 -14.82
C ALA A 99 -12.46 9.11 -15.25
N LEU A 100 -11.19 9.49 -15.39
CA LEU A 100 -10.74 10.80 -15.90
C LEU A 100 -10.52 10.81 -17.43
N GLY A 101 -10.81 9.71 -18.13
CA GLY A 101 -10.63 9.60 -19.59
C GLY A 101 -9.17 9.44 -20.04
N ILE A 102 -8.26 9.14 -19.12
CA ILE A 102 -6.81 9.00 -19.40
C ILE A 102 -6.46 7.50 -19.50
N ASN A 103 -5.75 7.12 -20.58
CA ASN A 103 -5.32 5.74 -20.80
C ASN A 103 -4.11 5.39 -19.89
N GLY A 104 -4.38 4.74 -18.76
CA GLY A 104 -3.39 4.39 -17.73
C GLY A 104 -2.43 3.24 -18.06
N GLN A 105 -2.50 2.66 -19.28
CA GLN A 105 -1.70 1.47 -19.66
C GLN A 105 -0.18 1.66 -19.52
N TYR A 106 0.32 2.87 -19.76
CA TYR A 106 1.76 3.16 -19.69
C TYR A 106 2.27 3.33 -18.26
N ILE A 107 1.41 3.78 -17.36
CA ILE A 107 1.74 3.98 -15.94
C ILE A 107 1.83 2.63 -15.23
N ALA A 108 0.90 1.71 -15.53
CA ALA A 108 0.91 0.37 -14.96
C ALA A 108 2.13 -0.46 -15.35
N ARG A 109 2.62 -0.30 -16.59
CA ARG A 109 3.87 -0.95 -17.03
C ARG A 109 5.10 -0.46 -16.29
N ALA A 110 5.07 0.76 -15.78
CA ALA A 110 6.20 1.35 -15.06
C ALA A 110 6.37 0.77 -13.64
N GLU A 111 5.29 0.34 -13.00
CA GLU A 111 5.31 -0.11 -11.60
C GLU A 111 5.37 -1.62 -11.42
N SER A 112 4.95 -2.41 -12.40
CA SER A 112 4.95 -3.86 -12.31
C SER A 112 6.07 -4.46 -13.20
N PRO A 113 7.27 -4.74 -12.67
CA PRO A 113 8.32 -5.41 -13.40
C PRO A 113 7.98 -6.90 -13.53
N GLY A 114 7.34 -7.30 -14.64
CA GLY A 114 7.08 -8.71 -14.90
C GLY A 114 6.48 -8.99 -16.27
N PRO A 115 6.84 -10.12 -16.91
CA PRO A 115 6.37 -10.49 -18.25
C PRO A 115 4.87 -10.86 -18.30
N VAL A 116 4.20 -10.96 -17.16
CA VAL A 116 2.83 -11.48 -17.06
C VAL A 116 1.76 -10.46 -17.47
N LEU A 117 2.06 -9.16 -17.35
CA LEU A 117 1.12 -8.09 -17.70
C LEU A 117 0.89 -7.91 -19.21
N GLU A 118 1.78 -8.42 -20.07
CA GLU A 118 1.61 -8.32 -21.53
C GLU A 118 0.43 -9.13 -22.09
N LYS A 119 -0.01 -10.15 -21.38
CA LYS A 119 -1.12 -11.04 -21.81
C LYS A 119 -2.46 -10.72 -21.16
N MET A 120 -2.52 -9.83 -20.19
CA MET A 120 -3.77 -9.39 -19.55
C MET A 120 -4.42 -8.22 -20.32
N THR A 121 -4.61 -8.38 -21.61
CA THR A 121 -5.09 -7.33 -22.54
C THR A 121 -6.61 -7.13 -22.55
N VAL A 122 -7.30 -7.27 -21.42
CA VAL A 122 -8.70 -6.85 -21.37
C VAL A 122 -8.93 -6.00 -20.14
N ARG A 123 -8.78 -4.68 -20.30
CA ARG A 123 -9.03 -3.64 -19.29
C ARG A 123 -8.16 -3.72 -18.03
N MET A 124 -7.05 -2.99 -18.05
CA MET A 124 -6.16 -2.80 -16.90
C MET A 124 -6.91 -2.38 -15.62
N SER A 125 -8.01 -1.64 -15.77
CA SER A 125 -8.91 -1.29 -14.68
C SER A 125 -9.52 -2.51 -13.97
N ASP A 126 -9.85 -3.57 -14.70
CA ASP A 126 -10.47 -4.75 -14.10
C ASP A 126 -9.45 -5.61 -13.36
N SER A 127 -8.22 -5.68 -13.87
CA SER A 127 -7.10 -6.34 -13.16
C SER A 127 -6.75 -5.60 -11.87
N ALA A 128 -6.67 -4.27 -11.91
CA ALA A 128 -6.43 -3.47 -10.71
C ALA A 128 -7.53 -3.66 -9.66
N LYS A 129 -8.80 -3.69 -10.07
CA LYS A 129 -9.92 -3.96 -9.16
C LYS A 129 -9.81 -5.29 -8.44
N ILE A 130 -9.38 -6.35 -9.14
CA ILE A 130 -9.21 -7.68 -8.55
C ILE A 130 -8.08 -7.67 -7.53
N LEU A 131 -6.95 -7.04 -7.86
CA LEU A 131 -5.83 -6.88 -6.92
C LEU A 131 -6.26 -6.13 -5.66
N TYR A 132 -7.00 -5.02 -5.82
CA TYR A 132 -7.56 -4.26 -4.69
C TYR A 132 -8.52 -5.10 -3.86
N LEU A 133 -9.44 -5.79 -4.51
CA LEU A 133 -10.41 -6.62 -3.82
C LEU A 133 -9.72 -7.71 -3.00
N THR A 134 -8.71 -8.38 -3.57
CA THR A 134 -7.93 -9.40 -2.87
C THR A 134 -7.19 -8.81 -1.66
N TYR A 135 -6.53 -7.68 -1.84
CA TYR A 135 -5.83 -6.97 -0.76
C TYR A 135 -6.79 -6.56 0.37
N PHE A 136 -7.90 -5.94 0.00
CA PHE A 136 -8.93 -5.53 0.96
C PHE A 136 -9.54 -6.75 1.68
N THR A 137 -9.77 -7.85 0.96
CA THR A 137 -10.28 -9.08 1.55
C THR A 137 -9.31 -9.64 2.58
N PHE A 138 -8.01 -9.69 2.27
CA PHE A 138 -6.99 -10.14 3.22
C PHE A 138 -6.92 -9.22 4.44
N THR A 139 -6.97 -7.91 4.23
CA THR A 139 -7.02 -6.92 5.33
C THR A 139 -8.23 -7.18 6.23
N ALA A 140 -9.43 -7.34 5.66
CA ALA A 140 -10.64 -7.58 6.43
C ALA A 140 -10.58 -8.93 7.18
N LEU A 141 -10.12 -9.99 6.53
CA LEU A 141 -10.00 -11.31 7.14
C LEU A 141 -9.00 -11.31 8.31
N GLU A 142 -7.81 -10.76 8.11
CA GLU A 142 -6.81 -10.69 9.18
C GLU A 142 -7.32 -9.86 10.35
N PHE A 143 -7.89 -8.68 10.09
CA PHE A 143 -8.46 -7.84 11.12
C PHE A 143 -9.52 -8.58 11.96
N ILE A 144 -10.46 -9.28 11.30
CA ILE A 144 -11.48 -10.06 11.99
C ILE A 144 -10.86 -11.17 12.82
N LEU A 145 -9.88 -11.91 12.29
CA LEU A 145 -9.21 -12.98 13.00
C LEU A 145 -8.44 -12.46 14.22
N LEU A 146 -7.75 -11.33 14.10
CA LEU A 146 -7.07 -10.69 15.24
C LEU A 146 -8.08 -10.24 16.31
N MET A 147 -9.22 -9.69 15.91
CA MET A 147 -10.30 -9.32 16.84
C MET A 147 -10.89 -10.53 17.55
N LEU A 148 -11.04 -11.67 16.88
CA LEU A 148 -11.53 -12.92 17.48
C LEU A 148 -10.58 -13.49 18.54
N SER A 149 -9.31 -13.09 18.56
CA SER A 149 -8.37 -13.48 19.61
C SER A 149 -8.79 -13.02 21.00
N GLY A 150 -9.55 -11.94 21.11
CA GLY A 150 -9.92 -11.29 22.38
C GLY A 150 -8.73 -10.70 23.15
N LYS A 151 -7.51 -10.78 22.59
CA LYS A 151 -6.26 -10.33 23.22
C LYS A 151 -5.79 -8.95 22.73
N MET A 152 -6.35 -8.49 21.63
CA MET A 152 -5.87 -7.29 20.95
C MET A 152 -6.97 -6.23 20.90
N PRO A 153 -6.71 -4.98 21.36
CA PRO A 153 -7.61 -3.85 21.19
C PRO A 153 -7.89 -3.57 19.72
N ILE A 154 -9.04 -2.98 19.42
CA ILE A 154 -9.45 -2.65 18.03
C ILE A 154 -8.39 -1.83 17.29
N PHE A 155 -7.84 -0.82 17.96
CA PHE A 155 -6.79 0.03 17.40
C PHE A 155 -5.54 -0.78 17.03
N ASP A 156 -5.06 -1.61 17.94
CA ASP A 156 -3.88 -2.43 17.74
C ASP A 156 -4.11 -3.46 16.62
N ALA A 157 -5.29 -4.09 16.59
CA ALA A 157 -5.65 -5.00 15.51
C ALA A 157 -5.63 -4.31 14.15
N ALA A 158 -6.16 -3.08 14.05
CA ALA A 158 -6.15 -2.32 12.79
C ALA A 158 -4.72 -1.97 12.35
N VAL A 159 -3.88 -1.46 13.26
CA VAL A 159 -2.51 -1.07 12.96
C VAL A 159 -1.65 -2.28 12.57
N ASN A 160 -1.73 -3.37 13.34
CA ASN A 160 -0.96 -4.58 13.05
C ASN A 160 -1.41 -5.22 11.73
N THR A 161 -2.72 -5.27 11.44
CA THR A 161 -3.23 -5.74 10.15
C THR A 161 -2.69 -4.92 8.98
N MET A 162 -2.72 -3.58 9.08
CA MET A 162 -2.19 -2.72 8.02
C MET A 162 -0.69 -2.93 7.83
N GLY A 163 0.05 -3.12 8.94
CA GLY A 163 1.49 -3.35 8.94
C GLY A 163 1.89 -4.71 8.35
N SER A 164 1.13 -5.77 8.63
CA SER A 164 1.40 -7.13 8.15
C SER A 164 1.02 -7.30 6.68
N ILE A 165 -0.19 -6.87 6.30
CA ILE A 165 -0.67 -6.97 4.90
C ILE A 165 0.19 -6.15 3.93
N SER A 166 0.66 -4.98 4.36
CA SER A 166 1.58 -4.17 3.58
C SER A 166 3.02 -4.71 3.58
N THR A 167 3.29 -5.78 4.34
CA THR A 167 4.64 -6.30 4.59
C THR A 167 5.62 -5.26 5.15
N GLY A 168 5.09 -4.21 5.80
CA GLY A 168 5.86 -3.09 6.35
C GLY A 168 6.38 -3.31 7.78
N GLY A 169 5.82 -4.30 8.50
CA GLY A 169 6.29 -4.67 9.84
C GLY A 169 6.01 -3.64 10.94
N LEU A 170 5.04 -2.75 10.74
CA LEU A 170 4.66 -1.77 11.75
C LEU A 170 3.96 -2.46 12.93
N VAL A 171 4.37 -2.11 14.15
CA VAL A 171 3.79 -2.57 15.41
C VAL A 171 3.46 -1.39 16.32
N VAL A 172 2.47 -1.58 17.20
CA VAL A 172 2.03 -0.52 18.14
C VAL A 172 2.94 -0.45 19.35
N HIS A 173 3.38 -1.61 19.86
CA HIS A 173 4.17 -1.71 21.08
C HIS A 173 5.65 -1.94 20.80
N PRO A 174 6.56 -1.35 21.60
CA PRO A 174 8.00 -1.56 21.43
C PRO A 174 8.42 -3.04 21.54
N ALA A 175 7.71 -3.83 22.35
CA ALA A 175 7.90 -5.28 22.45
C ALA A 175 7.40 -6.06 21.23
N GLY A 176 6.76 -5.39 20.27
CA GLY A 176 6.18 -6.04 19.10
C GLY A 176 4.97 -6.92 19.42
N ILE A 177 4.79 -7.95 18.63
CA ILE A 177 3.65 -8.88 18.72
C ILE A 177 3.70 -9.72 20.02
N ILE A 178 4.86 -9.94 20.59
CA ILE A 178 5.05 -10.67 21.86
C ILE A 178 4.29 -10.02 23.01
N HIS A 179 4.02 -8.70 22.92
CA HIS A 179 3.22 -7.97 23.91
C HIS A 179 1.86 -8.64 24.21
N TYR A 180 1.24 -9.25 23.21
CA TYR A 180 -0.10 -9.84 23.36
C TYR A 180 -0.10 -11.23 23.99
N ASP A 181 1.06 -11.85 24.19
CA ASP A 181 1.25 -13.19 24.79
C ASP A 181 0.23 -14.22 24.25
N SER A 182 0.19 -14.36 22.93
CA SER A 182 -0.79 -15.18 22.22
C SER A 182 -0.20 -15.84 20.98
N LEU A 183 0.03 -17.14 21.06
CA LEU A 183 0.46 -17.94 19.90
C LEU A 183 -0.52 -17.83 18.72
N TYR A 184 -1.82 -17.69 19.00
CA TYR A 184 -2.83 -17.50 17.97
C TYR A 184 -2.58 -16.21 17.15
N VAL A 185 -2.31 -15.10 17.85
CA VAL A 185 -2.01 -13.81 17.20
C VAL A 185 -0.75 -13.92 16.35
N GLU A 186 0.31 -14.54 16.88
CA GLU A 186 1.57 -14.74 16.17
C GLU A 186 1.38 -15.57 14.89
N ILE A 187 0.61 -16.66 14.96
CA ILE A 187 0.32 -17.52 13.81
C ILE A 187 -0.50 -16.75 12.76
N VAL A 188 -1.56 -16.04 13.17
CA VAL A 188 -2.40 -15.28 12.23
C VAL A 188 -1.56 -14.26 11.48
N ILE A 189 -0.81 -13.42 12.18
CA ILE A 189 0.03 -12.40 11.54
C ILE A 189 1.08 -13.05 10.61
N SER A 190 1.75 -14.12 11.06
CA SER A 190 2.76 -14.81 10.25
C SER A 190 2.19 -15.37 8.96
N VAL A 191 1.01 -16.01 9.04
CA VAL A 191 0.32 -16.54 7.85
C VAL A 191 -0.04 -15.44 6.88
N PHE A 192 -0.62 -14.33 7.36
CA PHE A 192 -0.99 -13.22 6.48
C PHE A 192 0.22 -12.48 5.91
N CYS A 193 1.32 -12.34 6.64
CA CYS A 193 2.58 -11.85 6.10
C CYS A 193 3.08 -12.71 4.93
N ILE A 194 3.02 -14.05 5.06
CA ILE A 194 3.42 -14.97 3.98
C ILE A 194 2.46 -14.81 2.78
N LEU A 195 1.15 -14.83 3.02
CA LEU A 195 0.16 -14.64 1.96
C LEU A 195 0.32 -13.31 1.23
N SER A 196 0.59 -12.23 1.96
CA SER A 196 0.77 -10.90 1.38
C SER A 196 2.09 -10.74 0.62
N SER A 197 3.09 -11.57 0.91
CA SER A 197 4.37 -11.59 0.17
C SER A 197 4.26 -12.27 -1.19
N VAL A 198 3.19 -13.05 -1.42
CA VAL A 198 2.93 -13.69 -2.71
C VAL A 198 2.37 -12.66 -3.70
N ASN A 199 2.82 -12.73 -4.94
CA ASN A 199 2.29 -11.86 -5.98
C ASN A 199 0.77 -12.01 -6.13
N PHE A 200 0.02 -10.93 -5.90
CA PHE A 200 -1.45 -10.92 -5.93
C PHE A 200 -2.06 -11.37 -7.26
N VAL A 201 -1.32 -11.27 -8.38
CA VAL A 201 -1.75 -11.80 -9.68
C VAL A 201 -1.95 -13.32 -9.64
N LEU A 202 -1.20 -14.03 -8.81
CA LEU A 202 -1.35 -15.48 -8.66
C LEU A 202 -2.69 -15.85 -8.04
N TYR A 203 -3.17 -15.06 -7.07
CA TYR A 203 -4.50 -15.23 -6.48
C TYR A 203 -5.61 -15.05 -7.52
N HIS A 204 -5.44 -14.09 -8.43
CA HIS A 204 -6.37 -13.92 -9.55
C HIS A 204 -6.44 -15.18 -10.43
N TYR A 205 -5.31 -15.80 -10.75
CA TYR A 205 -5.30 -17.05 -11.53
C TYR A 205 -5.94 -18.22 -10.77
N LEU A 206 -5.76 -18.29 -9.46
CA LEU A 206 -6.42 -19.30 -8.62
C LEU A 206 -7.94 -19.11 -8.64
N ILE A 207 -8.43 -17.90 -8.43
CA ILE A 207 -9.86 -17.57 -8.39
C ILE A 207 -10.52 -17.79 -9.77
N THR A 208 -9.82 -17.50 -10.87
CA THR A 208 -10.35 -17.67 -12.24
C THR A 208 -10.23 -19.09 -12.77
N GLY A 209 -9.79 -20.06 -11.96
CA GLY A 209 -9.72 -21.49 -12.34
C GLY A 209 -8.63 -21.80 -13.38
N LYS A 210 -7.56 -21.04 -13.42
CA LYS A 210 -6.41 -21.21 -14.34
C LYS A 210 -5.12 -21.55 -13.61
N PRO A 211 -5.05 -22.61 -12.76
CA PRO A 211 -3.88 -22.92 -11.95
C PRO A 211 -2.63 -23.28 -12.76
N GLY A 212 -2.79 -23.67 -14.03
CA GLY A 212 -1.64 -23.99 -14.91
C GLY A 212 -0.67 -22.82 -15.16
N TYR A 213 -1.09 -21.57 -14.85
CA TYR A 213 -0.20 -20.39 -14.94
C TYR A 213 0.66 -20.18 -13.69
N LEU A 214 0.42 -20.92 -12.60
CA LEU A 214 1.23 -20.85 -11.37
C LEU A 214 2.62 -21.49 -11.53
N PHE A 215 2.77 -22.42 -12.47
CA PHE A 215 3.98 -23.23 -12.67
C PHE A 215 4.72 -22.90 -13.99
N LYS A 216 4.35 -21.82 -14.64
CA LYS A 216 5.03 -21.29 -15.83
C LYS A 216 5.81 -20.04 -15.50
#